data_3575c2cf21193365ab737e7fd2cf09b0
#
_entry.id   3575c2cf21193365ab737e7fd2cf09b0
#
_cell.length_a   1.000
_cell.length_b   1.000
_cell.length_c   1.000
_cell.angle_alpha   90.00
_cell.angle_beta   90.00
_cell.angle_gamma   90.00
#
_symmetry.space_group_name_H-M   'P 1'
#
loop_
_entity.id
_entity.type
_entity.pdbx_description
1 polymer ?
#
loop_
_entity_poly.entity_id
_entity_poly.type
_entity_poly.pdbx_seq_one_letter_code
_entity_poly.pdbx_strand_id
1 'polypeptide(L)'
;LMIGGKKVDYDFLKPLYSDLAIHQGEEFFPGYGAGHFVKMVHNGIEYGMMQSIAEGFAIMRKSKYKLHLRKIAEVYNHGSVIESSLINWMGNAFALFGDDLKGVSGRASHSGEGLWTTQVAHSLGISDKVIHESLKARERSQKKPSYQGKIIQALRNQFGGHNLKK
;
A
#
# COMPACT_ATOMS: atom_id res chain seq x y z
N LEU A 1 -1.39 -8.02 -13.93
CA LEU A 1 -0.71 -7.12 -14.86
C LEU A 1 -1.69 -6.09 -15.43
N MET A 2 -1.23 -4.84 -15.61
CA MET A 2 -2.04 -3.74 -16.19
C MET A 2 -1.34 -3.32 -17.48
N ILE A 3 -1.89 -3.72 -18.63
CA ILE A 3 -1.21 -3.61 -19.92
C ILE A 3 -1.87 -2.51 -20.76
N GLY A 4 -1.09 -1.51 -21.18
CA GLY A 4 -1.55 -0.44 -22.06
C GLY A 4 -0.86 -0.50 -23.42
N GLY A 5 -1.53 -0.03 -24.48
CA GLY A 5 -0.95 0.01 -25.81
C GLY A 5 -1.95 -0.23 -26.93
N LYS A 6 -1.50 -0.86 -28.00
CA LYS A 6 -2.36 -1.30 -29.10
C LYS A 6 -2.93 -2.68 -28.82
N LYS A 7 -4.21 -2.89 -29.18
CA LYS A 7 -4.90 -4.17 -28.95
C LYS A 7 -4.21 -5.32 -29.69
N VAL A 8 -3.73 -5.08 -30.91
CA VAL A 8 -3.06 -6.11 -31.72
C VAL A 8 -1.79 -6.63 -31.05
N ASP A 9 -1.00 -5.74 -30.40
CA ASP A 9 0.22 -6.12 -29.71
C ASP A 9 -0.10 -6.91 -28.41
N TYR A 10 -1.15 -6.48 -27.71
CA TYR A 10 -1.65 -7.20 -26.55
C TYR A 10 -2.11 -8.61 -26.92
N ASP A 11 -2.93 -8.76 -27.98
CA ASP A 11 -3.45 -10.07 -28.41
C ASP A 11 -2.33 -11.02 -28.81
N PHE A 12 -1.31 -10.51 -29.49
CA PHE A 12 -0.12 -11.30 -29.83
C PHE A 12 0.65 -11.78 -28.60
N LEU A 13 0.78 -10.93 -27.57
CA LEU A 13 1.55 -11.24 -26.35
C LEU A 13 0.69 -11.83 -25.22
N LYS A 14 -0.61 -11.98 -25.43
CA LYS A 14 -1.54 -12.44 -24.38
C LYS A 14 -1.12 -13.75 -23.71
N PRO A 15 -0.65 -14.79 -24.44
CA PRO A 15 -0.19 -16.01 -23.78
C PRO A 15 0.92 -15.75 -22.75
N LEU A 16 1.89 -14.90 -23.10
CA LEU A 16 2.97 -14.51 -22.19
C LEU A 16 2.44 -13.76 -20.95
N TYR A 17 1.49 -12.83 -21.12
CA TYR A 17 0.92 -12.10 -19.99
C TYR A 17 0.13 -13.02 -19.06
N SER A 18 -0.63 -13.96 -19.62
CA SER A 18 -1.38 -14.97 -18.84
C SER A 18 -0.46 -15.90 -18.05
N ASP A 19 0.70 -16.28 -18.60
CA ASP A 19 1.70 -17.11 -17.91
C ASP A 19 2.40 -16.34 -16.77
N LEU A 20 2.53 -15.02 -16.89
CA LEU A 20 3.17 -14.17 -15.89
C LEU A 20 2.22 -13.65 -14.81
N ALA A 21 0.92 -13.73 -15.02
CA ALA A 21 -0.11 -13.28 -14.09
C ALA A 21 -0.71 -14.43 -13.28
N ILE A 22 -1.26 -14.14 -12.13
CA ILE A 22 -2.20 -15.08 -11.48
C ILE A 22 -3.49 -15.14 -12.30
N HIS A 23 -4.27 -16.19 -12.14
CA HIS A 23 -5.57 -16.33 -12.83
C HIS A 23 -6.41 -15.06 -12.68
N GLN A 24 -6.91 -14.50 -13.79
CA GLN A 24 -7.62 -13.21 -13.87
C GLN A 24 -6.83 -12.01 -13.37
N GLY A 25 -5.51 -12.11 -13.27
CA GLY A 25 -4.63 -11.05 -12.78
C GLY A 25 -4.02 -10.17 -13.88
N GLU A 26 -4.52 -10.24 -15.12
CA GLU A 26 -4.08 -9.40 -16.24
C GLU A 26 -5.27 -8.78 -16.97
N GLU A 27 -5.11 -7.53 -17.43
CA GLU A 27 -6.14 -6.85 -18.23
C GLU A 27 -5.51 -5.81 -19.17
N PHE A 28 -6.16 -5.63 -20.31
CA PHE A 28 -5.78 -4.65 -21.32
C PHE A 28 -6.54 -3.32 -21.15
N PHE A 29 -5.80 -2.23 -21.13
CA PHE A 29 -6.32 -0.87 -21.09
C PHE A 29 -5.94 -0.14 -22.37
N PRO A 30 -6.91 0.28 -23.22
CA PRO A 30 -6.62 0.89 -24.52
C PRO A 30 -5.82 2.19 -24.38
N GLY A 31 -4.75 2.32 -25.14
CA GLY A 31 -3.92 3.53 -25.23
C GLY A 31 -2.55 3.37 -24.59
N TYR A 32 -1.58 4.08 -25.18
CA TYR A 32 -0.22 4.14 -24.66
C TYR A 32 -0.19 4.81 -23.28
N GLY A 33 0.44 4.16 -22.31
CA GLY A 33 0.50 4.63 -20.93
C GLY A 33 -0.71 4.29 -20.06
N ALA A 34 -1.84 3.80 -20.62
CA ALA A 34 -3.05 3.51 -19.86
C ALA A 34 -2.81 2.48 -18.73
N GLY A 35 -2.07 1.40 -18.97
CA GLY A 35 -1.71 0.43 -17.94
C GLY A 35 -0.89 1.05 -16.81
N HIS A 36 0.09 1.91 -17.15
CA HIS A 36 0.87 2.65 -16.15
C HIS A 36 0.00 3.62 -15.35
N PHE A 37 -0.94 4.29 -16.00
CA PHE A 37 -1.88 5.18 -15.32
C PHE A 37 -2.74 4.42 -14.31
N VAL A 38 -3.32 3.30 -14.70
CA VAL A 38 -4.11 2.43 -13.80
C VAL A 38 -3.26 1.94 -12.63
N LYS A 39 -2.00 1.52 -12.88
CA LYS A 39 -1.08 1.10 -11.81
C LYS A 39 -0.69 2.24 -10.88
N MET A 40 -0.47 3.44 -11.40
CA MET A 40 -0.18 4.62 -10.59
C MET A 40 -1.33 4.94 -9.64
N VAL A 41 -2.58 4.94 -10.13
CA VAL A 41 -3.77 5.19 -9.31
C VAL A 41 -3.97 4.09 -8.26
N HIS A 42 -3.74 2.82 -8.63
CA HIS A 42 -3.72 1.71 -7.67
C HIS A 42 -2.76 2.01 -6.50
N ASN A 43 -1.55 2.47 -6.79
CA ASN A 43 -0.59 2.79 -5.74
C ASN A 43 -1.04 3.99 -4.88
N GLY A 44 -1.71 4.98 -5.45
CA GLY A 44 -2.33 6.07 -4.69
C GLY A 44 -3.38 5.56 -3.70
N ILE A 45 -4.25 4.64 -4.14
CA ILE A 45 -5.24 3.98 -3.28
C ILE A 45 -4.54 3.21 -2.16
N GLU A 46 -3.50 2.44 -2.49
CA GLU A 46 -2.69 1.69 -1.53
C GLU A 46 -2.10 2.60 -0.44
N TYR A 47 -1.64 3.82 -0.78
CA TYR A 47 -1.15 4.79 0.21
C TYR A 47 -2.22 5.15 1.23
N GLY A 48 -3.45 5.43 0.78
CA GLY A 48 -4.57 5.72 1.66
C GLY A 48 -4.92 4.54 2.58
N MET A 49 -4.97 3.33 2.02
CA MET A 49 -5.23 2.09 2.78
C MET A 49 -4.15 1.85 3.84
N MET A 50 -2.88 1.95 3.48
CA MET A 50 -1.76 1.78 4.42
C MET A 50 -1.80 2.81 5.55
N GLN A 51 -2.14 4.06 5.25
CA GLN A 51 -2.25 5.11 6.26
C GLN A 51 -3.41 4.84 7.22
N SER A 52 -4.57 4.44 6.72
CA SER A 52 -5.72 4.09 7.56
C SER A 52 -5.42 2.90 8.49
N ILE A 53 -4.75 1.87 7.97
CA ILE A 53 -4.27 0.74 8.78
C ILE A 53 -3.30 1.22 9.86
N ALA A 54 -2.34 2.08 9.51
CA ALA A 54 -1.36 2.60 10.46
C ALA A 54 -2.00 3.42 11.59
N GLU A 55 -2.99 4.22 11.28
CA GLU A 55 -3.75 5.00 12.26
C GLU A 55 -4.59 4.09 13.17
N GLY A 56 -5.32 3.13 12.61
CA GLY A 56 -6.13 2.19 13.35
C GLY A 56 -5.31 1.36 14.36
N PHE A 57 -4.20 0.79 13.93
CA PHE A 57 -3.32 0.04 14.83
C PHE A 57 -2.62 0.95 15.86
N ALA A 58 -2.30 2.19 15.53
CA ALA A 58 -1.76 3.15 16.49
C ALA A 58 -2.79 3.54 17.56
N ILE A 59 -4.05 3.70 17.19
CA ILE A 59 -5.18 3.94 18.13
C ILE A 59 -5.31 2.76 19.09
N MET A 60 -5.37 1.53 18.58
CA MET A 60 -5.49 0.33 19.40
C MET A 60 -4.30 0.19 20.37
N ARG A 61 -3.07 0.41 19.89
CA ARG A 61 -1.86 0.39 20.72
C ARG A 61 -1.88 1.39 21.86
N LYS A 62 -2.49 2.57 21.65
CA LYS A 62 -2.60 3.64 22.67
C LYS A 62 -3.84 3.54 23.54
N SER A 63 -4.73 2.63 23.25
CA SER A 63 -5.95 2.42 24.04
C SER A 63 -5.63 1.96 25.46
N LYS A 64 -6.61 2.06 26.35
CA LYS A 64 -6.53 1.52 27.72
C LYS A 64 -6.53 -0.01 27.79
N TYR A 65 -6.88 -0.67 26.70
CA TYR A 65 -6.98 -2.12 26.64
C TYR A 65 -5.62 -2.77 26.39
N LYS A 66 -5.38 -3.94 27.01
CA LYS A 66 -4.16 -4.74 26.75
C LYS A 66 -4.42 -5.61 25.51
N LEU A 67 -4.25 -5.02 24.34
CA LEU A 67 -4.53 -5.66 23.05
C LEU A 67 -3.26 -6.31 22.47
N HIS A 68 -3.44 -7.49 21.85
CA HIS A 68 -2.43 -8.16 21.05
C HIS A 68 -2.65 -7.84 19.58
N LEU A 69 -1.87 -6.93 19.03
CA LEU A 69 -2.10 -6.37 17.69
C LEU A 69 -1.99 -7.42 16.58
N ARG A 70 -1.08 -8.38 16.72
CA ARG A 70 -0.99 -9.53 15.83
C ARG A 70 -2.33 -10.28 15.74
N LYS A 71 -2.91 -10.66 16.88
CA LYS A 71 -4.19 -11.39 16.92
C LYS A 71 -5.34 -10.59 16.31
N ILE A 72 -5.32 -9.27 16.47
CA ILE A 72 -6.30 -8.39 15.84
C ILE A 72 -6.15 -8.41 14.31
N ALA A 73 -4.92 -8.32 13.79
CA ALA A 73 -4.67 -8.43 12.35
C ALA A 73 -5.13 -9.80 11.81
N GLU A 74 -4.88 -10.89 12.54
CA GLU A 74 -5.37 -12.23 12.20
C GLU A 74 -6.92 -12.25 12.10
N VAL A 75 -7.63 -11.74 13.12
CA VAL A 75 -9.11 -11.66 13.10
C VAL A 75 -9.62 -10.78 11.96
N TYR A 76 -9.00 -9.62 11.73
CA TYR A 76 -9.40 -8.73 10.63
C TYR A 76 -9.20 -9.36 9.25
N ASN A 77 -8.27 -10.31 9.13
CA ASN A 77 -7.99 -11.01 7.87
C ASN A 77 -8.80 -12.33 7.70
N HIS A 78 -9.89 -12.51 8.44
CA HIS A 78 -10.78 -13.67 8.36
C HIS A 78 -12.24 -13.22 8.27
N GLY A 79 -12.65 -12.80 7.06
CA GLY A 79 -14.04 -12.46 6.75
C GLY A 79 -14.49 -11.08 7.21
N SER A 80 -13.59 -10.19 7.64
CA SER A 80 -13.97 -8.81 7.92
C SER A 80 -14.00 -7.95 6.65
N VAL A 81 -14.73 -6.83 6.67
CA VAL A 81 -14.84 -5.90 5.53
C VAL A 81 -13.47 -5.32 5.10
N ILE A 82 -12.47 -5.31 6.00
CA ILE A 82 -11.13 -4.81 5.71
C ILE A 82 -10.12 -5.92 5.45
N GLU A 83 -10.58 -7.17 5.29
CA GLU A 83 -9.71 -8.28 4.87
C GLU A 83 -8.97 -7.92 3.58
N SER A 84 -7.64 -8.12 3.58
CA SER A 84 -6.79 -7.74 2.46
C SER A 84 -5.37 -8.28 2.61
N SER A 85 -4.64 -8.31 1.49
CA SER A 85 -3.20 -8.60 1.53
C SER A 85 -2.45 -7.66 2.50
N LEU A 86 -2.85 -6.38 2.60
CA LEU A 86 -2.23 -5.44 3.54
C LEU A 86 -2.44 -5.84 5.01
N ILE A 87 -3.63 -6.29 5.38
CA ILE A 87 -3.91 -6.77 6.74
C ILE A 87 -3.14 -8.07 7.02
N ASN A 88 -3.07 -8.99 6.05
CA ASN A 88 -2.25 -10.20 6.18
C ASN A 88 -0.78 -9.86 6.42
N TRP A 89 -0.20 -8.99 5.60
CA TRP A 89 1.19 -8.53 5.77
C TRP A 89 1.42 -7.80 7.09
N MET A 90 0.39 -7.10 7.61
CA MET A 90 0.50 -6.48 8.93
C MET A 90 0.60 -7.53 10.03
N GLY A 91 -0.19 -8.60 9.97
CA GLY A 91 -0.09 -9.76 10.85
C GLY A 91 1.29 -10.40 10.82
N ASN A 92 1.86 -10.60 9.62
CA ASN A 92 3.21 -11.12 9.42
C ASN A 92 4.28 -10.19 10.01
N ALA A 93 4.14 -8.89 9.81
CA ALA A 93 5.07 -7.91 10.38
C ALA A 93 5.05 -7.93 11.92
N PHE A 94 3.88 -8.03 12.54
CA PHE A 94 3.79 -8.19 13.99
C PHE A 94 4.36 -9.53 14.48
N ALA A 95 4.24 -10.60 13.70
CA ALA A 95 4.86 -11.88 14.02
C ALA A 95 6.39 -11.79 14.04
N LEU A 96 6.97 -11.03 13.12
CA LEU A 96 8.43 -10.89 12.96
C LEU A 96 9.03 -9.87 13.95
N PHE A 97 8.37 -8.73 14.17
CA PHE A 97 8.94 -7.58 14.88
C PHE A 97 8.25 -7.28 16.22
N GLY A 98 7.22 -8.07 16.60
CA GLY A 98 6.37 -7.82 17.77
C GLY A 98 5.47 -6.59 17.61
N ASP A 99 4.55 -6.40 18.55
CA ASP A 99 3.57 -5.31 18.54
C ASP A 99 4.21 -3.90 18.58
N ASP A 100 5.46 -3.79 19.06
CA ASP A 100 6.23 -2.54 19.07
C ASP A 100 7.04 -2.29 17.79
N LEU A 101 7.03 -3.22 16.85
CA LEU A 101 7.79 -3.18 15.61
C LEU A 101 9.27 -2.83 15.89
N LYS A 102 9.92 -3.66 16.71
CA LYS A 102 11.34 -3.48 17.10
C LYS A 102 12.24 -3.52 15.85
N GLY A 103 13.18 -2.59 15.77
CA GLY A 103 14.13 -2.52 14.64
C GLY A 103 13.55 -1.90 13.36
N VAL A 104 12.25 -1.58 13.32
CA VAL A 104 11.62 -0.91 12.18
C VAL A 104 11.72 0.60 12.34
N SER A 105 12.18 1.30 11.29
CA SER A 105 12.23 2.76 11.27
C SER A 105 10.83 3.37 11.34
N GLY A 106 10.68 4.45 12.09
CA GLY A 106 9.47 5.26 12.08
C GLY A 106 9.38 6.25 10.93
N ARG A 107 10.36 6.24 10.01
CA ARG A 107 10.41 7.04 8.79
C ARG A 107 9.91 6.20 7.62
N ALA A 108 8.80 6.59 7.02
CA ALA A 108 8.24 5.94 5.84
C ALA A 108 8.49 6.80 4.60
N SER A 109 9.34 6.35 3.70
CA SER A 109 9.58 7.02 2.42
C SER A 109 8.50 6.67 1.39
N HIS A 110 8.56 7.30 0.21
CA HIS A 110 7.74 6.94 -0.96
C HIS A 110 8.61 6.86 -2.22
N SER A 111 8.13 6.17 -3.23
CA SER A 111 8.81 5.95 -4.53
C SER A 111 8.28 6.85 -5.65
N GLY A 112 7.26 7.68 -5.37
CA GLY A 112 6.76 8.71 -6.30
C GLY A 112 5.31 8.53 -6.72
N GLU A 113 4.79 7.30 -6.77
CA GLU A 113 3.48 7.00 -7.36
C GLU A 113 2.32 7.70 -6.64
N GLY A 114 2.40 7.82 -5.29
CA GLY A 114 1.43 8.60 -4.53
C GLY A 114 1.45 10.09 -4.91
N LEU A 115 2.64 10.66 -5.11
CA LEU A 115 2.79 12.05 -5.58
C LEU A 115 2.22 12.22 -6.99
N TRP A 116 2.55 11.33 -7.92
CA TRP A 116 2.02 11.40 -9.29
C TRP A 116 0.51 11.27 -9.33
N THR A 117 -0.07 10.43 -8.48
CA THR A 117 -1.53 10.30 -8.35
C THR A 117 -2.17 11.61 -7.90
N THR A 118 -1.60 12.30 -6.90
CA THR A 118 -2.13 13.60 -6.47
C THR A 118 -1.97 14.68 -7.53
N GLN A 119 -0.85 14.71 -8.26
CA GLN A 119 -0.64 15.64 -9.37
C GLN A 119 -1.69 15.46 -10.48
N VAL A 120 -1.98 14.21 -10.85
CA VAL A 120 -3.00 13.90 -11.85
C VAL A 120 -4.40 14.26 -11.33
N ALA A 121 -4.73 13.94 -10.08
CA ALA A 121 -6.01 14.32 -9.47
C ALA A 121 -6.23 15.84 -9.56
N HIS A 122 -5.22 16.64 -9.23
CA HIS A 122 -5.27 18.10 -9.37
C HIS A 122 -5.50 18.54 -10.82
N SER A 123 -4.80 17.93 -11.79
CA SER A 123 -4.98 18.27 -13.22
C SER A 123 -6.38 17.95 -13.76
N LEU A 124 -7.05 16.97 -13.15
CA LEU A 124 -8.41 16.54 -13.49
C LEU A 124 -9.49 17.23 -12.65
N GLY A 125 -9.13 18.10 -11.71
CA GLY A 125 -10.08 18.76 -10.81
C GLY A 125 -10.74 17.80 -9.81
N ILE A 126 -10.12 16.63 -9.53
CA ILE A 126 -10.65 15.62 -8.61
C ILE A 126 -10.06 15.82 -7.21
N SER A 127 -10.92 15.71 -6.19
CA SER A 127 -10.49 15.77 -4.79
C SER A 127 -9.77 14.46 -4.40
N ASP A 128 -8.55 14.58 -3.93
CA ASP A 128 -7.67 13.47 -3.53
C ASP A 128 -7.28 13.50 -2.04
N LYS A 129 -8.06 14.15 -1.21
CA LYS A 129 -7.73 14.47 0.20
C LYS A 129 -7.11 13.32 0.98
N VAL A 130 -7.66 12.10 0.86
CA VAL A 130 -7.17 10.92 1.58
C VAL A 130 -5.78 10.51 1.06
N ILE A 131 -5.60 10.44 -0.25
CA ILE A 131 -4.31 10.07 -0.87
C ILE A 131 -3.27 11.14 -0.55
N HIS A 132 -3.62 12.40 -0.69
CA HIS A 132 -2.73 13.52 -0.41
C HIS A 132 -2.29 13.57 1.06
N GLU A 133 -3.19 13.40 2.02
CA GLU A 133 -2.82 13.36 3.44
C GLU A 133 -1.98 12.13 3.79
N SER A 134 -2.19 10.99 3.14
CA SER A 134 -1.32 9.82 3.32
C SER A 134 0.10 10.07 2.82
N LEU A 135 0.27 10.78 1.71
CA LEU A 135 1.59 11.23 1.21
C LEU A 135 2.24 12.19 2.22
N LYS A 136 1.52 13.20 2.68
CA LYS A 136 2.01 14.14 3.70
C LYS A 136 2.37 13.45 5.02
N ALA A 137 1.65 12.41 5.42
CA ALA A 137 1.99 11.64 6.61
C ALA A 137 3.37 10.98 6.47
N ARG A 138 3.71 10.43 5.29
CA ARG A 138 5.04 9.90 4.99
C ARG A 138 6.11 10.99 5.04
N GLU A 139 5.87 12.13 4.41
CA GLU A 139 6.80 13.28 4.45
C GLU A 139 7.04 13.78 5.88
N ARG A 140 5.96 13.93 6.68
CA ARG A 140 6.08 14.29 8.11
C ARG A 140 6.91 13.27 8.89
N SER A 141 6.77 11.98 8.59
CA SER A 141 7.51 10.92 9.26
C SER A 141 9.03 11.00 9.04
N GLN A 142 9.49 11.58 7.92
CA GLN A 142 10.93 11.79 7.68
C GLN A 142 11.54 12.74 8.71
N LYS A 143 10.79 13.75 9.13
CA LYS A 143 11.23 14.75 10.13
C LYS A 143 10.93 14.28 11.55
N LYS A 144 9.78 13.67 11.77
CA LYS A 144 9.31 13.18 13.07
C LYS A 144 8.90 11.72 12.99
N PRO A 145 9.82 10.77 13.22
CA PRO A 145 9.53 9.35 13.22
C PRO A 145 8.39 8.99 14.17
N SER A 146 7.51 8.07 13.76
CA SER A 146 6.31 7.72 14.51
C SER A 146 6.01 6.23 14.46
N TYR A 147 5.14 5.76 15.34
CA TYR A 147 4.66 4.36 15.29
C TYR A 147 3.86 4.08 14.01
N GLN A 148 3.06 5.04 13.53
CA GLN A 148 2.40 4.94 12.22
C GLN A 148 3.42 4.77 11.10
N GLY A 149 4.51 5.53 11.13
CA GLY A 149 5.62 5.38 10.19
C GLY A 149 6.26 3.98 10.26
N LYS A 150 6.40 3.39 11.46
CA LYS A 150 6.86 2.00 11.62
C LYS A 150 5.91 1.00 10.95
N ILE A 151 4.60 1.15 11.12
CA ILE A 151 3.60 0.29 10.48
C ILE A 151 3.72 0.37 8.97
N ILE A 152 3.76 1.58 8.39
CA ILE A 152 3.89 1.76 6.95
C ILE A 152 5.21 1.15 6.45
N GLN A 153 6.31 1.35 7.14
CA GLN A 153 7.61 0.81 6.74
C GLN A 153 7.65 -0.72 6.86
N ALA A 154 7.03 -1.29 7.89
CA ALA A 154 6.90 -2.74 8.04
C ALA A 154 6.07 -3.36 6.90
N LEU A 155 4.92 -2.75 6.54
CA LEU A 155 4.13 -3.18 5.39
C LEU A 155 4.94 -3.12 4.10
N ARG A 156 5.62 -2.01 3.82
CA ARG A 156 6.48 -1.86 2.63
C ARG A 156 7.58 -2.92 2.55
N ASN A 157 8.12 -3.33 3.68
CA ASN A 157 9.08 -4.43 3.73
C ASN A 157 8.44 -5.76 3.34
N GLN A 158 7.23 -6.04 3.82
CA GLN A 158 6.56 -7.33 3.59
C GLN A 158 6.20 -7.58 2.11
N PHE A 159 5.74 -6.58 1.37
CA PHE A 159 5.38 -6.77 -0.04
C PHE A 159 6.45 -6.33 -1.03
N GLY A 160 7.35 -5.42 -0.68
CA GLY A 160 8.34 -4.84 -1.59
C GLY A 160 9.79 -5.02 -1.16
N GLY A 161 10.06 -5.72 -0.05
CA GLY A 161 11.43 -5.92 0.44
C GLY A 161 12.15 -4.63 0.82
N HIS A 162 11.42 -3.52 1.03
CA HIS A 162 12.02 -2.23 1.36
C HIS A 162 12.80 -2.28 2.67
N ASN A 163 13.91 -1.54 2.73
CA ASN A 163 14.81 -1.52 3.88
C ASN A 163 14.08 -0.99 5.14
N LEU A 164 14.17 -1.73 6.23
CA LEU A 164 13.53 -1.41 7.52
C LEU A 164 14.20 -0.24 8.28
N LYS A 165 15.43 0.09 7.95
CA LYS A 165 16.26 1.04 8.71
C LYS A 165 16.37 2.43 8.06
N LYS A 166 15.77 2.60 6.89
CA LYS A 166 15.80 3.89 6.17
C LYS A 166 14.55 4.69 6.44
#